data_19918e191f95f54d4b8d552b1e96e6cd
#
_entry.id   19918e191f95f54d4b8d552b1e96e6cd
#
_cell.length_a   1.000
_cell.length_b   1.000
_cell.length_c   1.000
_cell.angle_alpha   90.00
_cell.angle_beta   90.00
_cell.angle_gamma   90.00
#
_symmetry.space_group_name_H-M   'P 1'
#
loop_
_entity.id
_entity.type
_entity.pdbx_description
1 polymer ?
#
loop_
_entity_poly.entity_id
_entity_poly.type
_entity_poly.pdbx_seq_one_letter_code
_entity_poly.pdbx_strand_id
1 'polypeptide(L)'
;MPEQLPRRHPAGWVLPAAAGIASVILGLGIAELAAALVAPHASPVLVVGSQLIDWAPAWAKETAIALFGTGDKTALLTGIAVVLVIVAGGAGVLERWKPPIGRILFGAAGVFGVGAAIARSGSSPLDIVPAGVATIVALIALGYLLRKFDEQPRTRPVNPATLRSAGPGRAPSTSTAEAAGAQRAAAERVTRRRFLQLLGGSAVIGALAAAGGYALEAGARAATAARNALKLPAPSVKAPPVPAGAELDLPGLA
;
A
#
# COMPACT_ATOMS: atom_id res chain seq x y z
N MET A 1 44.57 -16.72 -10.36
CA MET A 1 43.80 -16.46 -9.13
C MET A 1 42.36 -16.31 -9.53
N PRO A 2 41.45 -17.20 -9.13
CA PRO A 2 40.01 -17.02 -9.46
C PRO A 2 39.47 -15.89 -8.60
N GLU A 3 38.98 -14.87 -9.26
CA GLU A 3 38.23 -13.74 -8.71
C GLU A 3 36.99 -14.27 -8.01
N GLN A 4 37.00 -14.25 -6.66
CA GLN A 4 35.84 -14.65 -5.87
C GLN A 4 34.77 -13.57 -6.03
N LEU A 5 33.81 -13.82 -6.93
CA LEU A 5 32.59 -13.04 -7.05
C LEU A 5 31.93 -12.94 -5.66
N PRO A 6 31.56 -11.75 -5.21
CA PRO A 6 30.93 -11.58 -3.90
C PRO A 6 29.63 -12.37 -3.85
N ARG A 7 29.58 -13.37 -2.97
CA ARG A 7 28.36 -14.14 -2.71
C ARG A 7 27.28 -13.16 -2.22
N ARG A 8 26.35 -12.83 -3.10
CA ARG A 8 25.15 -12.06 -2.75
C ARG A 8 24.32 -12.92 -1.79
N HIS A 9 24.28 -12.54 -0.51
CA HIS A 9 23.40 -13.21 0.45
C HIS A 9 21.95 -13.12 -0.01
N PRO A 10 21.21 -14.23 -0.06
CA PRO A 10 19.82 -14.27 -0.54
C PRO A 10 18.85 -13.38 0.29
N ALA A 11 19.23 -13.01 1.51
CA ALA A 11 18.45 -12.11 2.35
C ALA A 11 18.48 -10.63 1.92
N GLY A 12 19.29 -10.27 0.92
CA GLY A 12 19.47 -8.86 0.50
C GLY A 12 18.25 -8.20 -0.17
N TRP A 13 17.27 -8.98 -0.65
CA TRP A 13 16.07 -8.48 -1.32
C TRP A 13 14.82 -8.49 -0.43
N VAL A 14 14.76 -9.34 0.60
CA VAL A 14 13.57 -9.52 1.44
C VAL A 14 13.19 -8.24 2.19
N LEU A 15 14.17 -7.58 2.81
CA LEU A 15 13.90 -6.36 3.59
C LEU A 15 13.46 -5.17 2.72
N PRO A 16 14.08 -4.89 1.56
CA PRO A 16 13.57 -3.87 0.64
C PRO A 16 12.18 -4.22 0.08
N ALA A 17 11.91 -5.49 -0.22
CA ALA A 17 10.58 -5.93 -0.63
C ALA A 17 9.54 -5.69 0.47
N ALA A 18 9.86 -6.07 1.71
CA ALA A 18 9.00 -5.82 2.86
C ALA A 18 8.77 -4.31 3.09
N ALA A 19 9.78 -3.46 2.86
CA ALA A 19 9.64 -2.01 2.94
C ALA A 19 8.66 -1.48 1.89
N GLY A 20 8.74 -1.96 0.65
CA GLY A 20 7.79 -1.61 -0.41
C GLY A 20 6.35 -2.00 -0.05
N ILE A 21 6.15 -3.25 0.40
CA ILE A 21 4.83 -3.77 0.81
C ILE A 21 4.27 -2.95 1.99
N ALA A 22 5.06 -2.72 3.03
CA ALA A 22 4.64 -1.95 4.21
C ALA A 22 4.26 -0.51 3.84
N SER A 23 4.99 0.11 2.88
CA SER A 23 4.69 1.45 2.39
C SER A 23 3.34 1.52 1.68
N VAL A 24 3.00 0.51 0.87
CA VAL A 24 1.70 0.44 0.19
C VAL A 24 0.58 0.20 1.19
N ILE A 25 0.76 -0.72 2.14
CA ILE A 25 -0.24 -0.98 3.18
C ILE A 25 -0.53 0.29 3.98
N LEU A 26 0.52 1.03 4.37
CA LEU A 26 0.35 2.29 5.10
C LEU A 26 -0.34 3.35 4.24
N GLY A 27 0.09 3.52 2.98
CA GLY A 27 -0.49 4.49 2.06
C GLY A 27 -1.97 4.22 1.78
N LEU A 28 -2.32 2.98 1.42
CA LEU A 28 -3.70 2.58 1.18
C LEU A 28 -4.56 2.69 2.44
N GLY A 29 -4.05 2.25 3.60
CA GLY A 29 -4.82 2.33 4.84
C GLY A 29 -5.17 3.77 5.22
N ILE A 30 -4.23 4.70 5.14
CA ILE A 30 -4.49 6.12 5.40
C ILE A 30 -5.42 6.71 4.35
N ALA A 31 -5.30 6.28 3.09
CA ALA A 31 -6.18 6.73 2.02
C ALA A 31 -7.62 6.23 2.17
N GLU A 32 -7.83 5.01 2.65
CA GLU A 32 -9.18 4.49 2.98
C GLU A 32 -9.84 5.34 4.09
N LEU A 33 -9.07 5.71 5.11
CA LEU A 33 -9.56 6.60 6.14
C LEU A 33 -9.89 7.99 5.58
N ALA A 34 -9.02 8.54 4.72
CA ALA A 34 -9.27 9.81 4.03
C ALA A 34 -10.52 9.73 3.13
N ALA A 35 -10.69 8.63 2.39
CA ALA A 35 -11.86 8.40 1.57
C ALA A 35 -13.15 8.41 2.41
N ALA A 36 -13.17 7.68 3.52
CA ALA A 36 -14.32 7.63 4.40
C ALA A 36 -14.76 9.00 4.95
N LEU A 37 -13.79 9.94 5.10
CA LEU A 37 -14.05 11.29 5.63
C LEU A 37 -14.43 12.30 4.55
N VAL A 38 -13.84 12.20 3.34
CA VAL A 38 -13.92 13.24 2.30
C VAL A 38 -14.75 12.81 1.10
N ALA A 39 -14.58 11.57 0.66
CA ALA A 39 -15.21 11.04 -0.56
C ALA A 39 -15.42 9.52 -0.43
N PRO A 40 -16.45 9.05 0.31
CA PRO A 40 -16.63 7.63 0.61
C PRO A 40 -16.74 6.72 -0.60
N HIS A 41 -17.21 7.26 -1.74
CA HIS A 41 -17.34 6.55 -3.01
C HIS A 41 -16.02 6.47 -3.81
N ALA A 42 -14.99 7.16 -3.38
CA ALA A 42 -13.69 7.26 -4.03
C ALA A 42 -12.58 6.49 -3.27
N SER A 43 -12.93 5.43 -2.52
CA SER A 43 -11.97 4.50 -1.92
C SER A 43 -10.99 4.00 -2.98
N PRO A 44 -9.66 4.16 -2.81
CA PRO A 44 -8.68 3.74 -3.79
C PRO A 44 -8.77 2.27 -4.15
N VAL A 45 -9.09 1.40 -3.19
CA VAL A 45 -9.25 -0.03 -3.42
C VAL A 45 -10.45 -0.31 -4.32
N LEU A 46 -11.58 0.37 -4.08
CA LEU A 46 -12.77 0.22 -4.91
C LEU A 46 -12.57 0.80 -6.31
N VAL A 47 -11.98 2.00 -6.41
CA VAL A 47 -11.76 2.69 -7.69
C VAL A 47 -10.80 1.92 -8.58
N VAL A 48 -9.64 1.56 -8.07
CA VAL A 48 -8.64 0.79 -8.83
C VAL A 48 -9.13 -0.62 -9.09
N GLY A 49 -9.78 -1.25 -8.11
CA GLY A 49 -10.34 -2.59 -8.27
C GLY A 49 -11.40 -2.66 -9.37
N SER A 50 -12.37 -1.72 -9.40
CA SER A 50 -13.36 -1.67 -10.46
C SER A 50 -12.74 -1.43 -11.84
N GLN A 51 -11.77 -0.52 -11.93
CA GLN A 51 -11.08 -0.22 -13.18
C GLN A 51 -10.32 -1.43 -13.74
N LEU A 52 -9.66 -2.21 -12.86
CA LEU A 52 -8.97 -3.44 -13.26
C LEU A 52 -9.96 -4.52 -13.73
N ILE A 53 -11.11 -4.61 -13.08
CA ILE A 53 -12.19 -5.54 -13.52
C ILE A 53 -12.72 -5.12 -14.89
N ASP A 54 -12.94 -3.83 -15.12
CA ASP A 54 -13.45 -3.32 -16.38
C ASP A 54 -12.47 -3.60 -17.53
N TRP A 55 -11.19 -3.49 -17.28
CA TRP A 55 -10.13 -3.76 -18.27
C TRP A 55 -9.81 -5.25 -18.43
N ALA A 56 -10.28 -6.11 -17.51
CA ALA A 56 -10.01 -7.53 -17.59
C ALA A 56 -10.66 -8.12 -18.86
N PRO A 57 -9.90 -8.85 -19.70
CA PRO A 57 -10.42 -9.52 -20.90
C PRO A 57 -11.53 -10.52 -20.54
N ALA A 58 -12.46 -10.74 -21.48
CA ALA A 58 -13.58 -11.67 -21.28
C ALA A 58 -13.10 -13.07 -20.84
N TRP A 59 -12.04 -13.59 -21.45
CA TRP A 59 -11.49 -14.90 -21.11
C TRP A 59 -11.03 -14.99 -19.63
N ALA A 60 -10.52 -13.88 -19.07
CA ALA A 60 -10.08 -13.87 -17.66
C ALA A 60 -11.29 -13.90 -16.71
N LYS A 61 -12.37 -13.17 -17.05
CA LYS A 61 -13.61 -13.17 -16.29
C LYS A 61 -14.29 -14.53 -16.35
N GLU A 62 -14.40 -15.12 -17.55
CA GLU A 62 -14.98 -16.45 -17.76
C GLU A 62 -14.20 -17.55 -17.04
N THR A 63 -12.86 -17.49 -17.10
CA THR A 63 -11.99 -18.42 -16.36
C THR A 63 -12.18 -18.31 -14.86
N ALA A 64 -12.27 -17.08 -14.33
CA ALA A 64 -12.51 -16.85 -12.91
C ALA A 64 -13.87 -17.41 -12.47
N ILE A 65 -14.93 -17.20 -13.26
CA ILE A 65 -16.26 -17.73 -12.98
C ILE A 65 -16.26 -19.27 -13.06
N ALA A 66 -15.60 -19.84 -14.08
CA ALA A 66 -15.51 -21.29 -14.25
C ALA A 66 -14.75 -22.00 -13.12
N LEU A 67 -13.69 -21.36 -12.60
CA LEU A 67 -12.86 -21.94 -11.54
C LEU A 67 -13.41 -21.73 -10.13
N PHE A 68 -14.05 -20.60 -9.87
CA PHE A 68 -14.44 -20.17 -8.52
C PHE A 68 -15.95 -20.07 -8.31
N GLY A 69 -16.76 -20.19 -9.37
CA GLY A 69 -18.22 -20.13 -9.29
C GLY A 69 -18.72 -18.88 -8.56
N THR A 70 -19.49 -19.05 -7.48
CA THR A 70 -19.99 -17.94 -6.65
C THR A 70 -18.90 -17.26 -5.81
N GLY A 71 -17.68 -17.83 -5.74
CA GLY A 71 -16.50 -17.26 -5.07
C GLY A 71 -15.63 -16.39 -5.98
N ASP A 72 -16.04 -16.11 -7.22
CA ASP A 72 -15.31 -15.35 -8.24
C ASP A 72 -14.81 -14.00 -7.72
N LYS A 73 -15.64 -13.26 -6.98
CA LYS A 73 -15.33 -11.97 -6.40
C LYS A 73 -14.19 -12.07 -5.36
N THR A 74 -14.22 -13.09 -4.51
CA THR A 74 -13.17 -13.31 -3.50
C THR A 74 -11.86 -13.70 -4.18
N ALA A 75 -11.91 -14.56 -5.19
CA ALA A 75 -10.75 -14.98 -5.97
C ALA A 75 -10.12 -13.80 -6.70
N LEU A 76 -10.92 -12.93 -7.30
CA LEU A 76 -10.46 -11.74 -8.01
C LEU A 76 -9.79 -10.74 -7.05
N LEU A 77 -10.42 -10.46 -5.92
CA LEU A 77 -9.85 -9.57 -4.90
C LEU A 77 -8.53 -10.12 -4.34
N THR A 78 -8.46 -11.44 -4.11
CA THR A 78 -7.22 -12.10 -3.67
C THR A 78 -6.14 -12.00 -4.74
N GLY A 79 -6.49 -12.23 -6.00
CA GLY A 79 -5.58 -12.08 -7.14
C GLY A 79 -5.01 -10.66 -7.24
N ILE A 80 -5.86 -9.64 -7.14
CA ILE A 80 -5.43 -8.24 -7.12
C ILE A 80 -4.49 -7.97 -5.94
N ALA A 81 -4.81 -8.47 -4.74
CA ALA A 81 -3.96 -8.29 -3.57
C ALA A 81 -2.58 -8.95 -3.76
N VAL A 82 -2.52 -10.14 -4.33
CA VAL A 82 -1.25 -10.83 -4.64
C VAL A 82 -0.43 -10.03 -5.64
N VAL A 83 -1.04 -9.54 -6.71
CA VAL A 83 -0.36 -8.70 -7.71
C VAL A 83 0.17 -7.42 -7.06
N LEU A 84 -0.62 -6.75 -6.24
CA LEU A 84 -0.18 -5.55 -5.51
C LEU A 84 1.01 -5.83 -4.60
N VAL A 85 1.02 -6.96 -3.89
CA VAL A 85 2.14 -7.38 -3.03
C VAL A 85 3.40 -7.61 -3.86
N ILE A 86 3.29 -8.28 -5.01
CA ILE A 86 4.42 -8.53 -5.91
C ILE A 86 4.97 -7.20 -6.46
N VAL A 87 4.10 -6.33 -6.95
CA VAL A 87 4.49 -5.03 -7.52
C VAL A 87 5.11 -4.14 -6.45
N ALA A 88 4.49 -4.04 -5.27
CA ALA A 88 4.99 -3.25 -4.15
C ALA A 88 6.35 -3.76 -3.65
N GLY A 89 6.48 -5.08 -3.50
CA GLY A 89 7.75 -5.71 -3.11
C GLY A 89 8.82 -5.52 -4.17
N GLY A 90 8.48 -5.71 -5.44
CA GLY A 90 9.36 -5.46 -6.58
C GLY A 90 9.83 -4.01 -6.65
N ALA A 91 8.92 -3.05 -6.45
CA ALA A 91 9.27 -1.63 -6.43
C ALA A 91 10.25 -1.30 -5.28
N GLY A 92 10.04 -1.89 -4.09
CA GLY A 92 10.98 -1.73 -2.97
C GLY A 92 12.38 -2.27 -3.28
N VAL A 93 12.47 -3.43 -3.95
CA VAL A 93 13.73 -4.01 -4.40
C VAL A 93 14.39 -3.16 -5.48
N LEU A 94 13.62 -2.70 -6.48
CA LEU A 94 14.12 -1.86 -7.57
C LEU A 94 14.63 -0.50 -7.05
N GLU A 95 13.91 0.11 -6.11
CA GLU A 95 14.37 1.36 -5.49
C GLU A 95 15.74 1.18 -4.83
N ARG A 96 15.96 0.01 -4.24
CA ARG A 96 17.24 -0.31 -3.59
C ARG A 96 18.36 -0.54 -4.59
N TRP A 97 18.08 -1.15 -5.73
CA TRP A 97 19.08 -1.51 -6.73
C TRP A 97 19.36 -0.40 -7.74
N LYS A 98 18.33 0.31 -8.15
CA LYS A 98 18.39 1.37 -9.18
C LYS A 98 17.46 2.52 -8.78
N PRO A 99 17.83 3.36 -7.79
CA PRO A 99 17.06 4.56 -7.48
C PRO A 99 16.99 5.49 -8.71
N PRO A 100 15.87 6.14 -9.02
CA PRO A 100 14.61 6.21 -8.28
C PRO A 100 13.48 5.33 -8.87
N ILE A 101 13.76 4.15 -9.45
CA ILE A 101 12.77 3.36 -10.21
C ILE A 101 11.57 2.97 -9.35
N GLY A 102 11.78 2.56 -8.10
CA GLY A 102 10.69 2.20 -7.20
C GLY A 102 9.73 3.37 -6.91
N ARG A 103 10.28 4.58 -6.73
CA ARG A 103 9.47 5.80 -6.56
C ARG A 103 8.71 6.16 -7.83
N ILE A 104 9.33 5.98 -9.00
CA ILE A 104 8.67 6.20 -10.28
C ILE A 104 7.48 5.23 -10.43
N LEU A 105 7.66 3.95 -10.07
CA LEU A 105 6.57 2.97 -10.09
C LEU A 105 5.43 3.35 -9.15
N PHE A 106 5.73 3.80 -7.93
CA PHE A 106 4.71 4.26 -6.99
C PHE A 106 4.01 5.53 -7.49
N GLY A 107 4.77 6.47 -8.06
CA GLY A 107 4.21 7.66 -8.69
C GLY A 107 3.30 7.33 -9.86
N ALA A 108 3.72 6.42 -10.75
CA ALA A 108 2.92 5.96 -11.88
C ALA A 108 1.62 5.27 -11.42
N ALA A 109 1.69 4.41 -10.39
CA ALA A 109 0.51 3.79 -9.79
C ALA A 109 -0.43 4.85 -9.18
N GLY A 110 0.13 5.91 -8.57
CA GLY A 110 -0.64 7.02 -8.05
C GLY A 110 -1.33 7.84 -9.14
N VAL A 111 -0.62 8.16 -10.22
CA VAL A 111 -1.22 8.82 -11.39
C VAL A 111 -2.34 7.98 -12.00
N PHE A 112 -2.13 6.66 -12.08
CA PHE A 112 -3.18 5.74 -12.51
C PHE A 112 -4.39 5.79 -11.58
N GLY A 113 -4.20 5.76 -10.26
CA GLY A 113 -5.28 5.83 -9.27
C GLY A 113 -6.07 7.14 -9.35
N VAL A 114 -5.38 8.26 -9.50
CA VAL A 114 -6.02 9.58 -9.73
C VAL A 114 -6.78 9.60 -11.06
N GLY A 115 -6.17 9.08 -12.14
CA GLY A 115 -6.82 8.97 -13.44
C GLY A 115 -8.08 8.13 -13.40
N ALA A 116 -8.04 6.99 -12.71
CA ALA A 116 -9.20 6.11 -12.51
C ALA A 116 -10.32 6.81 -11.70
N ALA A 117 -9.95 7.61 -10.69
CA ALA A 117 -10.93 8.39 -9.93
C ALA A 117 -11.64 9.46 -10.79
N ILE A 118 -10.89 10.16 -11.65
CA ILE A 118 -11.45 11.19 -12.55
C ILE A 118 -12.29 10.57 -13.67
N ALA A 119 -11.90 9.41 -14.19
CA ALA A 119 -12.57 8.75 -15.30
C ALA A 119 -13.98 8.23 -14.95
N ARG A 120 -14.37 8.19 -13.68
CA ARG A 120 -15.70 7.76 -13.25
C ARG A 120 -16.73 8.81 -13.57
N SER A 121 -17.89 8.36 -14.08
CA SER A 121 -19.03 9.23 -14.31
C SER A 121 -19.54 9.83 -12.98
N GLY A 122 -19.66 11.15 -12.92
CA GLY A 122 -20.06 11.88 -11.70
C GLY A 122 -18.95 12.11 -10.69
N SER A 123 -17.66 11.97 -11.09
CA SER A 123 -16.52 12.29 -10.23
C SER A 123 -16.52 13.76 -9.81
N SER A 124 -16.15 14.00 -8.55
CA SER A 124 -15.92 15.31 -7.98
C SER A 124 -14.42 15.60 -7.83
N PRO A 125 -13.98 16.86 -7.73
CA PRO A 125 -12.57 17.19 -7.46
C PRO A 125 -12.05 16.57 -6.16
N LEU A 126 -12.91 16.25 -5.20
CA LEU A 126 -12.53 15.62 -3.94
C LEU A 126 -12.18 14.14 -4.09
N ASP A 127 -12.61 13.49 -5.17
CA ASP A 127 -12.39 12.06 -5.41
C ASP A 127 -10.91 11.73 -5.70
N ILE A 128 -10.12 12.73 -6.09
CA ILE A 128 -8.68 12.57 -6.29
C ILE A 128 -7.89 12.54 -4.97
N VAL A 129 -8.47 13.07 -3.89
CA VAL A 129 -7.78 13.23 -2.60
C VAL A 129 -7.30 11.90 -2.02
N PRO A 130 -8.12 10.84 -1.94
CA PRO A 130 -7.67 9.56 -1.39
C PRO A 130 -6.50 8.94 -2.16
N ALA A 131 -6.57 8.96 -3.50
CA ALA A 131 -5.49 8.43 -4.35
C ALA A 131 -4.20 9.26 -4.23
N GLY A 132 -4.31 10.58 -4.14
CA GLY A 132 -3.18 11.47 -3.88
C GLY A 132 -2.53 11.21 -2.52
N VAL A 133 -3.33 11.08 -1.48
CA VAL A 133 -2.87 10.76 -0.11
C VAL A 133 -2.17 9.40 -0.09
N ALA A 134 -2.77 8.36 -0.71
CA ALA A 134 -2.14 7.04 -0.84
C ALA A 134 -0.72 7.14 -1.41
N THR A 135 -0.59 7.85 -2.51
CA THR A 135 0.67 8.01 -3.24
C THR A 135 1.72 8.75 -2.41
N ILE A 136 1.36 9.90 -1.84
CA ILE A 136 2.28 10.72 -1.05
C ILE A 136 2.77 9.94 0.18
N VAL A 137 1.87 9.31 0.91
CA VAL A 137 2.21 8.53 2.10
C VAL A 137 3.09 7.34 1.74
N ALA A 138 2.75 6.59 0.67
CA ALA A 138 3.56 5.45 0.23
C ALA A 138 4.97 5.88 -0.20
N LEU A 139 5.12 6.99 -0.93
CA LEU A 139 6.43 7.52 -1.34
C LEU A 139 7.28 7.96 -0.14
N ILE A 140 6.69 8.67 0.81
CA ILE A 140 7.38 9.09 2.04
C ILE A 140 7.81 7.87 2.85
N ALA A 141 6.90 6.91 3.04
CA ALA A 141 7.15 5.69 3.79
C ALA A 141 8.27 4.86 3.15
N LEU A 142 8.24 4.66 1.82
CA LEU A 142 9.27 3.95 1.09
C LEU A 142 10.65 4.61 1.28
N GLY A 143 10.71 5.93 1.08
CA GLY A 143 11.95 6.69 1.24
C GLY A 143 12.49 6.61 2.68
N TYR A 144 11.62 6.73 3.67
CA TYR A 144 11.98 6.66 5.08
C TYR A 144 12.49 5.26 5.48
N LEU A 145 11.75 4.21 5.12
CA LEU A 145 12.10 2.83 5.46
C LEU A 145 13.41 2.40 4.81
N LEU A 146 13.64 2.75 3.54
CA LEU A 146 14.88 2.42 2.85
C LEU A 146 16.07 3.20 3.39
N ARG A 147 15.92 4.49 3.74
CA ARG A 147 16.99 5.25 4.42
C ARG A 147 17.38 4.60 5.75
N LYS A 148 16.38 4.22 6.55
CA LYS A 148 16.63 3.54 7.83
C LYS A 148 17.29 2.17 7.64
N PHE A 149 17.00 1.50 6.55
CA PHE A 149 17.70 0.26 6.18
C PHE A 149 19.16 0.52 5.82
N ASP A 150 19.47 1.60 5.08
CA ASP A 150 20.83 1.93 4.68
C ASP A 150 21.70 2.47 5.81
N GLU A 151 21.09 3.11 6.82
CA GLU A 151 21.76 3.57 8.04
C GLU A 151 22.22 2.41 8.94
N GLN A 152 21.82 1.17 8.64
CA GLN A 152 22.30 0.01 9.40
C GLN A 152 23.81 -0.13 9.20
N PRO A 153 24.60 -0.24 10.28
CA PRO A 153 26.06 -0.38 10.18
C PRO A 153 26.39 -1.62 9.34
N ARG A 154 26.84 -1.40 8.11
CA ARG A 154 27.45 -2.48 7.35
C ARG A 154 28.76 -2.76 8.06
N THR A 155 28.94 -3.96 8.58
CA THR A 155 30.25 -4.42 9.03
C THR A 155 31.20 -4.29 7.85
N ARG A 156 31.96 -3.18 7.83
CA ARG A 156 33.07 -3.06 6.90
C ARG A 156 34.01 -4.23 7.22
N PRO A 157 34.30 -5.11 6.27
CA PRO A 157 35.32 -6.11 6.50
C PRO A 157 36.58 -5.34 6.93
N VAL A 158 37.09 -5.66 8.11
CA VAL A 158 38.34 -5.08 8.60
C VAL A 158 39.39 -5.42 7.55
N ASN A 159 39.90 -4.40 6.88
CA ASN A 159 40.92 -4.59 5.86
C ASN A 159 42.14 -5.24 6.54
N PRO A 160 42.55 -6.46 6.16
CA PRO A 160 43.69 -7.12 6.77
C PRO A 160 44.98 -6.32 6.64
N ALA A 161 45.04 -5.33 5.74
CA ALA A 161 46.14 -4.41 5.60
C ALA A 161 46.25 -3.43 6.77
N THR A 162 45.12 -3.01 7.39
CA THR A 162 45.13 -2.15 8.58
C THR A 162 45.59 -2.89 9.84
N LEU A 163 45.44 -4.22 9.87
CA LEU A 163 46.01 -5.05 10.96
C LEU A 163 47.53 -5.25 10.84
N ARG A 164 48.09 -5.12 9.64
CA ARG A 164 49.53 -5.25 9.40
C ARG A 164 50.33 -3.96 9.68
N SER A 165 49.65 -2.80 9.65
CA SER A 165 50.29 -1.51 9.95
C SER A 165 50.32 -1.19 11.46
N ALA A 166 49.63 -1.92 12.29
CA ALA A 166 49.83 -1.90 13.74
C ALA A 166 51.08 -2.71 14.04
N GLY A 167 52.17 -2.05 14.29
CA GLY A 167 53.51 -2.63 14.51
C GLY A 167 53.53 -3.77 15.54
N PRO A 168 54.60 -4.57 15.61
CA PRO A 168 54.71 -5.85 16.31
C PRO A 168 54.69 -5.76 17.86
N GLY A 169 53.97 -4.79 18.42
CA GLY A 169 53.99 -4.53 19.86
C GLY A 169 52.68 -4.71 20.64
N ARG A 170 51.54 -4.86 20.01
CA ARG A 170 50.25 -4.99 20.74
C ARG A 170 49.22 -5.76 19.96
N ALA A 171 49.35 -7.07 19.95
CA ALA A 171 48.22 -7.92 19.56
C ALA A 171 47.08 -7.70 20.59
N PRO A 172 45.85 -7.33 20.17
CA PRO A 172 44.72 -7.28 21.09
C PRO A 172 44.56 -8.68 21.68
N SER A 173 44.48 -8.76 23.01
CA SER A 173 44.20 -10.02 23.68
C SER A 173 42.91 -10.64 23.09
N THR A 174 42.90 -11.95 22.89
CA THR A 174 41.77 -12.73 22.33
C THR A 174 40.44 -12.33 22.97
N SER A 175 40.45 -12.02 24.26
CA SER A 175 39.27 -11.56 25.03
C SER A 175 38.72 -10.19 24.54
N THR A 176 39.61 -9.28 24.10
CA THR A 176 39.15 -7.96 23.60
C THR A 176 38.54 -8.06 22.20
N ALA A 177 39.08 -8.97 21.36
CA ALA A 177 38.51 -9.25 20.03
C ALA A 177 37.13 -9.95 20.11
N GLU A 178 37.01 -10.91 21.03
CA GLU A 178 35.74 -11.60 21.29
C GLU A 178 34.67 -10.67 21.88
N ALA A 179 35.02 -9.81 22.83
CA ALA A 179 34.14 -8.81 23.40
C ALA A 179 33.67 -7.80 22.35
N ALA A 180 34.56 -7.32 21.48
CA ALA A 180 34.22 -6.44 20.36
C ALA A 180 33.32 -7.15 19.32
N GLY A 181 33.52 -8.44 19.08
CA GLY A 181 32.64 -9.28 18.23
C GLY A 181 31.25 -9.44 18.81
N ALA A 182 31.15 -9.74 20.09
CA ALA A 182 29.86 -9.88 20.80
C ALA A 182 29.07 -8.57 20.85
N GLN A 183 29.74 -7.44 21.10
CA GLN A 183 29.12 -6.12 21.08
C GLN A 183 28.59 -5.73 19.69
N ARG A 184 29.35 -6.06 18.63
CA ARG A 184 28.89 -5.83 17.24
C ARG A 184 27.68 -6.69 16.90
N ALA A 185 27.68 -7.96 17.23
CA ALA A 185 26.55 -8.85 17.02
C ALA A 185 25.30 -8.41 17.81
N ALA A 186 25.48 -7.89 19.02
CA ALA A 186 24.37 -7.34 19.80
C ALA A 186 23.81 -6.04 19.16
N ALA A 187 24.68 -5.15 18.69
CA ALA A 187 24.27 -3.93 17.98
C ALA A 187 23.51 -4.24 16.68
N GLU A 188 23.97 -5.22 15.90
CA GLU A 188 23.25 -5.67 14.69
C GLU A 188 21.86 -6.23 14.99
N ARG A 189 21.74 -7.04 16.06
CA ARG A 189 20.44 -7.59 16.49
C ARG A 189 19.47 -6.49 16.90
N VAL A 190 19.93 -5.47 17.65
CA VAL A 190 19.11 -4.34 18.09
C VAL A 190 18.64 -3.52 16.89
N THR A 191 19.52 -3.24 15.93
CA THR A 191 19.20 -2.45 14.74
C THR A 191 18.19 -3.19 13.84
N ARG A 192 18.40 -4.49 13.61
CA ARG A 192 17.47 -5.33 12.84
C ARG A 192 16.09 -5.40 13.51
N ARG A 193 16.06 -5.55 14.84
CA ARG A 193 14.80 -5.56 15.59
C ARG A 193 14.04 -4.24 15.44
N ARG A 194 14.72 -3.09 15.56
CA ARG A 194 14.12 -1.77 15.36
C ARG A 194 13.57 -1.59 13.95
N PHE A 195 14.29 -2.05 12.94
CA PHE A 195 13.81 -1.99 11.56
C PHE A 195 12.56 -2.85 11.35
N LEU A 196 12.53 -4.07 11.87
CA LEU A 196 11.35 -4.94 11.83
C LEU A 196 10.17 -4.36 12.61
N GLN A 197 10.41 -3.65 13.71
CA GLN A 197 9.38 -2.94 14.45
C GLN A 197 8.81 -1.76 13.65
N LEU A 198 9.63 -1.03 12.90
CA LEU A 198 9.16 0.03 12.00
C LEU A 198 8.32 -0.53 10.84
N LEU A 199 8.76 -1.63 10.23
CA LEU A 199 8.00 -2.33 9.20
C LEU A 199 6.64 -2.83 9.73
N GLY A 200 6.67 -3.56 10.83
CA GLY A 200 5.45 -4.07 11.46
C GLY A 200 4.54 -2.93 11.93
N GLY A 201 5.11 -1.89 12.55
CA GLY A 201 4.37 -0.73 13.01
C GLY A 201 3.66 0.01 11.87
N SER A 202 4.34 0.25 10.74
CA SER A 202 3.73 0.90 9.59
C SER A 202 2.61 0.06 8.97
N ALA A 203 2.79 -1.26 8.87
CA ALA A 203 1.75 -2.16 8.37
C ALA A 203 0.53 -2.21 9.30
N VAL A 204 0.75 -2.26 10.62
CA VAL A 204 -0.33 -2.24 11.63
C VAL A 204 -1.10 -0.91 11.58
N ILE A 205 -0.40 0.22 11.53
CA ILE A 205 -1.05 1.54 11.42
C ILE A 205 -1.89 1.60 10.14
N GLY A 206 -1.38 1.14 9.01
CA GLY A 206 -2.12 1.08 7.75
C GLY A 206 -3.35 0.19 7.85
N ALA A 207 -3.23 -0.99 8.43
CA ALA A 207 -4.35 -1.92 8.61
C ALA A 207 -5.43 -1.35 9.56
N LEU A 208 -5.04 -0.71 10.65
CA LEU A 208 -5.97 -0.05 11.58
C LEU A 208 -6.67 1.15 10.92
N ALA A 209 -5.96 1.94 10.13
CA ALA A 209 -6.54 3.04 9.39
C ALA A 209 -7.56 2.55 8.35
N ALA A 210 -7.24 1.48 7.60
CA ALA A 210 -8.18 0.85 6.68
C ALA A 210 -9.43 0.32 7.42
N ALA A 211 -9.24 -0.41 8.51
CA ALA A 211 -10.35 -0.92 9.31
C ALA A 211 -11.25 0.22 9.85
N GLY A 212 -10.65 1.34 10.28
CA GLY A 212 -11.36 2.54 10.69
C GLY A 212 -12.18 3.15 9.55
N GLY A 213 -11.60 3.26 8.35
CA GLY A 213 -12.31 3.72 7.15
C GLY A 213 -13.52 2.84 6.82
N TYR A 214 -13.35 1.53 6.77
CA TYR A 214 -14.45 0.58 6.55
C TYR A 214 -15.55 0.66 7.62
N ALA A 215 -15.18 0.84 8.90
CA ALA A 215 -16.14 0.99 9.99
C ALA A 215 -16.98 2.27 9.84
N LEU A 216 -16.35 3.40 9.46
CA LEU A 216 -17.06 4.65 9.18
C LEU A 216 -18.03 4.51 8.01
N GLU A 217 -17.61 3.88 6.92
CA GLU A 217 -18.48 3.62 5.77
C GLU A 217 -19.64 2.67 6.12
N ALA A 218 -19.39 1.64 6.91
CA ALA A 218 -20.44 0.73 7.38
C ALA A 218 -21.48 1.48 8.21
N GLY A 219 -21.04 2.38 9.10
CA GLY A 219 -21.92 3.25 9.87
C GLY A 219 -22.77 4.18 8.98
N ALA A 220 -22.16 4.82 7.98
CA ALA A 220 -22.86 5.68 7.02
C ALA A 220 -23.89 4.91 6.20
N ARG A 221 -23.56 3.70 5.75
CA ARG A 221 -24.49 2.80 5.04
C ARG A 221 -25.67 2.39 5.92
N ALA A 222 -25.43 2.05 7.18
CA ALA A 222 -26.47 1.71 8.14
C ALA A 222 -27.41 2.90 8.41
N ALA A 223 -26.87 4.11 8.56
CA ALA A 223 -27.67 5.33 8.71
C ALA A 223 -28.52 5.63 7.48
N THR A 224 -27.98 5.41 6.27
CA THR A 224 -28.74 5.55 5.02
C THR A 224 -29.85 4.50 4.92
N ALA A 225 -29.58 3.25 5.27
CA ALA A 225 -30.60 2.20 5.30
C ALA A 225 -31.71 2.51 6.31
N ALA A 226 -31.37 3.01 7.49
CA ALA A 226 -32.36 3.43 8.48
C ALA A 226 -33.21 4.61 7.97
N ARG A 227 -32.60 5.59 7.28
CA ARG A 227 -33.32 6.70 6.65
C ARG A 227 -34.31 6.21 5.59
N ASN A 228 -33.88 5.28 4.74
CA ASN A 228 -34.73 4.71 3.69
C ASN A 228 -35.87 3.82 4.23
N ALA A 229 -35.71 3.30 5.45
CA ALA A 229 -36.77 2.53 6.12
C ALA A 229 -37.84 3.43 6.78
N LEU A 230 -37.60 4.74 6.91
CA LEU A 230 -38.57 5.69 7.43
C LEU A 230 -39.73 5.82 6.45
N LYS A 231 -40.90 5.33 6.85
CA LYS A 231 -42.14 5.58 6.15
C LYS A 231 -42.65 6.96 6.54
N LEU A 232 -42.61 7.90 5.60
CA LEU A 232 -43.25 9.19 5.79
C LEU A 232 -44.76 9.00 5.92
N PRO A 233 -45.46 9.67 6.86
CA PRO A 233 -46.89 9.66 6.91
C PRO A 233 -47.46 10.22 5.59
N ALA A 234 -48.57 9.69 5.15
CA ALA A 234 -49.24 10.22 3.95
C ALA A 234 -49.54 11.72 4.15
N PRO A 235 -49.33 12.55 3.11
CA PRO A 235 -49.62 13.96 3.22
C PRO A 235 -51.13 14.18 3.56
N SER A 236 -51.37 15.02 4.53
CA SER A 236 -52.73 15.34 5.00
C SER A 236 -53.56 16.07 3.94
N VAL A 237 -52.91 16.69 2.97
CA VAL A 237 -53.54 17.36 1.84
C VAL A 237 -52.92 16.81 0.55
N LYS A 238 -53.76 16.37 -0.38
CA LYS A 238 -53.32 15.89 -1.69
C LYS A 238 -52.68 17.07 -2.45
N ALA A 239 -51.51 16.85 -3.05
CA ALA A 239 -50.87 17.86 -3.88
C ALA A 239 -51.81 18.34 -5.01
N PRO A 240 -51.83 19.63 -5.36
CA PRO A 240 -52.61 20.10 -6.50
C PRO A 240 -52.12 19.39 -7.77
N PRO A 241 -53.04 19.22 -8.77
CA PRO A 241 -52.64 18.58 -10.02
C PRO A 241 -51.52 19.38 -10.71
N VAL A 242 -50.64 18.67 -11.37
CA VAL A 242 -49.55 19.28 -12.13
C VAL A 242 -50.13 20.22 -13.18
N PRO A 243 -49.67 21.48 -13.30
CA PRO A 243 -50.16 22.40 -14.32
C PRO A 243 -49.94 21.83 -15.72
N ALA A 244 -50.91 22.02 -16.61
CA ALA A 244 -50.78 21.57 -17.99
C ALA A 244 -49.51 22.19 -18.64
N GLY A 245 -48.69 21.36 -19.24
CA GLY A 245 -47.38 21.76 -19.83
C GLY A 245 -46.17 21.62 -18.93
N ALA A 246 -46.33 21.17 -17.67
CA ALA A 246 -45.24 20.83 -16.78
C ALA A 246 -44.95 19.30 -16.74
N GLU A 247 -45.51 18.56 -17.67
CA GLU A 247 -45.27 17.14 -17.86
C GLU A 247 -43.83 16.98 -18.41
N LEU A 248 -42.94 16.41 -17.60
CA LEU A 248 -41.61 15.99 -18.06
C LEU A 248 -41.79 14.67 -18.83
N ASP A 249 -41.88 14.79 -20.13
CA ASP A 249 -41.82 13.64 -21.03
C ASP A 249 -40.32 13.24 -21.16
N LEU A 250 -39.84 12.46 -20.19
CA LEU A 250 -38.50 11.91 -20.21
C LEU A 250 -38.52 10.54 -20.90
N PRO A 251 -37.94 10.39 -22.09
CA PRO A 251 -37.86 9.11 -22.77
C PRO A 251 -37.22 8.06 -21.87
N GLY A 252 -37.95 6.98 -21.52
CA GLY A 252 -37.41 5.89 -20.71
C GLY A 252 -37.86 5.87 -19.24
N LEU A 253 -38.78 6.73 -18.81
CA LEU A 253 -39.41 6.74 -17.48
C LEU A 253 -40.88 6.22 -17.54
N ALA A 254 -41.11 5.21 -18.37
CA ALA A 254 -42.39 4.48 -18.40
C ALA A 254 -42.25 3.18 -17.64
#